data_4712169f542c6dbec8f1c0ee662cafce
#
_entry.id   4712169f542c6dbec8f1c0ee662cafce
#
_cell.length_a   1.000
_cell.length_b   1.000
_cell.length_c   1.000
_cell.angle_alpha   90.00
_cell.angle_beta   90.00
_cell.angle_gamma   90.00
#
_symmetry.space_group_name_H-M   'P 1'
#
loop_
_entity.id
_entity.type
_entity.pdbx_description
1 polymer ?
#
loop_
_entity_poly.entity_id
_entity_poly.type
_entity_poly.pdbx_seq_one_letter_code
_entity_poly.pdbx_strand_id
1 'polypeptide(L)'
;LPIWAMGAHDGTLALLVGGDEEAFERVREPLGLMGSLVHRFGSVGAGTSAKLVRNLITFASFAAVGEASRIADAVGLDLVALGDVVRHSDSVTGGPGAIMLRDSASTMDPDDPLRPIFEHSATLGVKDLELVRDLASSAGTEVPLTEFALARLRAALGLEDQPASGT
;
A
#
# COMPACT_ATOMS: atom_id res chain seq x y z
N LEU A 1 -20.71 -4.62 -1.26
CA LEU A 1 -21.16 -3.31 -0.77
C LEU A 1 -20.09 -2.29 -1.07
N PRO A 2 -20.39 -1.15 -1.70
CA PRO A 2 -19.37 -0.12 -1.93
C PRO A 2 -18.98 0.50 -0.58
N ILE A 3 -17.80 0.17 -0.12
CA ILE A 3 -17.19 0.67 1.14
C ILE A 3 -17.23 2.21 1.21
N TRP A 4 -17.20 2.87 0.09
CA TRP A 4 -17.24 4.33 -0.08
C TRP A 4 -18.61 4.97 0.22
N ALA A 5 -19.71 4.29 -0.05
CA ALA A 5 -21.06 4.80 0.22
C ALA A 5 -21.35 4.81 1.74
N MET A 6 -20.82 3.86 2.49
CA MET A 6 -20.96 3.83 3.95
C MET A 6 -20.23 4.99 4.60
N GLY A 7 -19.00 5.31 4.15
CA GLY A 7 -18.25 6.46 4.65
C GLY A 7 -18.98 7.80 4.48
N ALA A 8 -19.75 7.96 3.40
CA ALA A 8 -20.57 9.16 3.19
C ALA A 8 -21.77 9.21 4.18
N HIS A 9 -22.39 8.05 4.45
CA HIS A 9 -23.48 7.97 5.41
C HIS A 9 -23.01 8.19 6.86
N ASP A 10 -21.83 7.68 7.19
CA ASP A 10 -21.30 7.70 8.57
C ASP A 10 -20.43 8.94 8.86
N GLY A 11 -20.29 9.86 7.92
CA GLY A 11 -19.42 11.04 8.07
C GLY A 11 -17.93 10.70 8.19
N THR A 12 -17.49 9.54 7.71
CA THR A 12 -16.09 9.06 7.83
C THR A 12 -15.30 9.19 6.53
N LEU A 13 -15.75 10.02 5.59
CA LEU A 13 -15.03 10.24 4.33
C LEU A 13 -13.65 10.85 4.56
N ALA A 14 -12.70 10.50 3.71
CA ALA A 14 -11.48 11.24 3.47
C ALA A 14 -11.72 12.19 2.28
N LEU A 15 -11.67 13.50 2.53
CA LEU A 15 -11.83 14.55 1.54
C LEU A 15 -10.47 15.07 1.09
N LEU A 16 -10.13 14.80 -0.17
CA LEU A 16 -8.86 15.16 -0.78
C LEU A 16 -9.07 16.41 -1.63
N VAL A 17 -8.58 17.54 -1.16
CA VAL A 17 -8.89 18.84 -1.73
C VAL A 17 -7.69 19.38 -2.51
N GLY A 18 -7.97 19.96 -3.69
CA GLY A 18 -7.03 20.78 -4.45
C GLY A 18 -7.66 22.13 -4.72
N GLY A 19 -6.90 23.19 -4.52
CA GLY A 19 -7.38 24.57 -4.70
C GLY A 19 -6.50 25.61 -3.98
N ASP A 20 -6.92 26.86 -4.05
CA ASP A 20 -6.31 27.95 -3.31
C ASP A 20 -6.43 27.74 -1.80
N GLU A 21 -5.41 28.13 -1.04
CA GLU A 21 -5.33 27.89 0.39
C GLU A 21 -6.36 28.69 1.18
N GLU A 22 -6.51 29.97 0.83
CA GLU A 22 -7.49 30.83 1.49
C GLU A 22 -8.93 30.35 1.23
N ALA A 23 -9.21 29.92 -0.01
CA ALA A 23 -10.48 29.32 -0.35
C ALA A 23 -10.74 28.01 0.41
N PHE A 24 -9.71 27.19 0.58
CA PHE A 24 -9.78 25.95 1.35
C PHE A 24 -10.11 26.23 2.83
N GLU A 25 -9.43 27.17 3.46
CA GLU A 25 -9.67 27.48 4.88
C GLU A 25 -11.10 27.98 5.12
N ARG A 26 -11.71 28.71 4.18
CA ARG A 26 -13.12 29.14 4.27
C ARG A 26 -14.13 27.98 4.25
N VAL A 27 -13.78 26.86 3.62
CA VAL A 27 -14.69 25.70 3.47
C VAL A 27 -14.29 24.50 4.32
N ARG A 28 -13.16 24.58 5.03
CA ARG A 28 -12.62 23.47 5.82
C ARG A 28 -13.59 22.97 6.89
N GLU A 29 -14.22 23.88 7.62
CA GLU A 29 -15.18 23.52 8.67
C GLU A 29 -16.43 22.84 8.08
N PRO A 30 -17.12 23.40 7.05
CA PRO A 30 -18.21 22.68 6.37
C PRO A 30 -17.80 21.31 5.82
N LEU A 31 -16.61 21.18 5.23
CA LEU A 31 -16.11 19.89 4.74
C LEU A 31 -15.90 18.90 5.88
N GLY A 32 -15.47 19.36 7.05
CA GLY A 32 -15.30 18.53 8.25
C GLY A 32 -16.60 17.91 8.77
N LEU A 33 -17.77 18.45 8.40
CA LEU A 33 -19.07 17.86 8.70
C LEU A 33 -19.40 16.65 7.80
N MET A 34 -18.69 16.50 6.66
CA MET A 34 -18.93 15.45 5.68
C MET A 34 -17.96 14.29 5.81
N GLY A 35 -16.84 14.48 6.52
CA GLY A 35 -15.82 13.44 6.64
C GLY A 35 -14.87 13.66 7.80
N SER A 36 -14.25 12.58 8.25
CA SER A 36 -13.32 12.57 9.40
C SER A 36 -11.89 13.00 9.06
N LEU A 37 -11.54 13.10 7.78
CA LEU A 37 -10.24 13.55 7.30
C LEU A 37 -10.45 14.54 6.14
N VAL A 38 -9.97 15.77 6.31
CA VAL A 38 -9.99 16.79 5.25
C VAL A 38 -8.57 17.28 5.04
N HIS A 39 -8.00 17.01 3.86
CA HIS A 39 -6.62 17.36 3.56
C HIS A 39 -6.50 18.09 2.21
N ARG A 40 -5.79 19.23 2.20
CA ARG A 40 -5.44 19.97 0.98
C ARG A 40 -4.08 19.50 0.47
N PHE A 41 -4.04 19.07 -0.79
CA PHE A 41 -2.84 18.53 -1.45
C PHE A 41 -2.11 19.54 -2.33
N GLY A 42 -2.63 20.76 -2.48
CA GLY A 42 -2.02 21.81 -3.30
C GLY A 42 -3.02 22.51 -4.23
N SER A 43 -2.57 22.91 -5.41
CA SER A 43 -3.37 23.64 -6.41
C SER A 43 -4.56 22.83 -6.93
N VAL A 44 -5.40 23.46 -7.75
CA VAL A 44 -6.52 22.81 -8.45
C VAL A 44 -6.03 21.56 -9.19
N GLY A 45 -6.72 20.43 -9.01
CA GLY A 45 -6.34 19.11 -9.55
C GLY A 45 -5.53 18.24 -8.60
N ALA A 46 -4.80 18.79 -7.62
CA ALA A 46 -3.96 18.01 -6.70
C ALA A 46 -4.76 16.98 -5.87
N GLY A 47 -5.98 17.30 -5.45
CA GLY A 47 -6.86 16.35 -4.76
C GLY A 47 -7.23 15.15 -5.64
N THR A 48 -7.49 15.38 -6.95
CA THR A 48 -7.73 14.30 -7.90
C THR A 48 -6.49 13.44 -8.10
N SER A 49 -5.31 14.04 -8.23
CA SER A 49 -4.04 13.32 -8.33
C SER A 49 -3.78 12.47 -7.10
N ALA A 50 -3.99 13.02 -5.90
CA ALA A 50 -3.86 12.27 -4.64
C ALA A 50 -4.81 11.07 -4.59
N LYS A 51 -6.06 11.22 -5.04
CA LYS A 51 -7.02 10.11 -5.16
C LYS A 51 -6.52 9.01 -6.10
N LEU A 52 -6.00 9.38 -7.27
CA LEU A 52 -5.50 8.42 -8.25
C LEU A 52 -4.29 7.63 -7.69
N VAL A 53 -3.33 8.31 -7.06
CA VAL A 53 -2.17 7.66 -6.42
C VAL A 53 -2.63 6.72 -5.28
N ARG A 54 -3.55 7.17 -4.44
CA ARG A 54 -4.13 6.30 -3.39
C ARG A 54 -4.84 5.09 -3.98
N ASN A 55 -5.57 5.26 -5.08
CA ASN A 55 -6.27 4.16 -5.75
C ASN A 55 -5.30 3.15 -6.38
N LEU A 56 -4.13 3.59 -6.87
CA LEU A 56 -3.07 2.68 -7.32
C LEU A 56 -2.72 1.68 -6.21
N ILE A 57 -2.47 2.15 -4.98
CA ILE A 57 -2.15 1.27 -3.83
C ILE A 57 -3.29 0.26 -3.62
N THR A 58 -4.54 0.71 -3.62
CA THR A 58 -5.71 -0.16 -3.41
C THR A 58 -5.84 -1.25 -4.47
N PHE A 59 -5.80 -0.87 -5.74
CA PHE A 59 -6.05 -1.83 -6.82
C PHE A 59 -4.84 -2.74 -7.06
N ALA A 60 -3.61 -2.27 -6.82
CA ALA A 60 -2.44 -3.14 -6.78
C ALA A 60 -2.54 -4.16 -5.63
N SER A 61 -3.01 -3.74 -4.44
CA SER A 61 -3.26 -4.66 -3.33
C SER A 61 -4.37 -5.68 -3.67
N PHE A 62 -5.41 -5.29 -4.42
CA PHE A 62 -6.43 -6.25 -4.88
C PHE A 62 -5.84 -7.30 -5.85
N ALA A 63 -4.92 -6.89 -6.71
CA ALA A 63 -4.21 -7.84 -7.58
C ALA A 63 -3.34 -8.81 -6.76
N ALA A 64 -2.65 -8.30 -5.73
CA ALA A 64 -1.88 -9.12 -4.79
C ALA A 64 -2.79 -10.12 -4.03
N VAL A 65 -3.96 -9.68 -3.54
CA VAL A 65 -4.96 -10.57 -2.92
C VAL A 65 -5.41 -11.65 -3.89
N GLY A 66 -5.62 -11.32 -5.17
CA GLY A 66 -6.00 -12.30 -6.20
C GLY A 66 -4.91 -13.36 -6.41
N GLU A 67 -3.62 -12.98 -6.43
CA GLU A 67 -2.49 -13.90 -6.53
C GLU A 67 -2.38 -14.77 -5.27
N ALA A 68 -2.41 -14.15 -4.09
CA ALA A 68 -2.36 -14.85 -2.80
C ALA A 68 -3.51 -15.85 -2.63
N SER A 69 -4.73 -15.50 -3.09
CA SER A 69 -5.89 -16.39 -3.03
C SER A 69 -5.71 -17.64 -3.90
N ARG A 70 -5.11 -17.50 -5.10
CA ARG A 70 -4.82 -18.68 -5.95
C ARG A 70 -3.81 -19.61 -5.31
N ILE A 71 -2.76 -19.09 -4.69
CA ILE A 71 -1.78 -19.89 -3.97
C ILE A 71 -2.46 -20.60 -2.79
N ALA A 72 -3.24 -19.86 -1.99
CA ALA A 72 -3.92 -20.39 -0.82
C ALA A 72 -4.88 -21.54 -1.19
N ASP A 73 -5.67 -21.36 -2.26
CA ASP A 73 -6.56 -22.41 -2.79
C ASP A 73 -5.77 -23.65 -3.26
N ALA A 74 -4.69 -23.44 -4.00
CA ALA A 74 -3.85 -24.51 -4.52
C ALA A 74 -3.18 -25.37 -3.42
N VAL A 75 -2.92 -24.78 -2.24
CA VAL A 75 -2.36 -25.50 -1.08
C VAL A 75 -3.42 -25.88 -0.05
N GLY A 76 -4.70 -25.69 -0.35
CA GLY A 76 -5.84 -26.14 0.47
C GLY A 76 -6.11 -25.30 1.71
N LEU A 77 -5.76 -24.01 1.73
CA LEU A 77 -6.09 -23.10 2.82
C LEU A 77 -7.53 -22.61 2.73
N ASP A 78 -8.16 -22.38 3.87
CA ASP A 78 -9.46 -21.72 3.97
C ASP A 78 -9.31 -20.22 3.66
N LEU A 79 -9.90 -19.77 2.54
CA LEU A 79 -9.82 -18.39 2.07
C LEU A 79 -10.59 -17.43 2.98
N VAL A 80 -11.63 -17.88 3.67
CA VAL A 80 -12.40 -17.04 4.61
C VAL A 80 -11.54 -16.76 5.85
N ALA A 81 -10.96 -17.80 6.42
CA ALA A 81 -10.03 -17.67 7.54
C ALA A 81 -8.80 -16.83 7.20
N LEU A 82 -8.21 -17.01 6.01
CA LEU A 82 -7.11 -16.18 5.53
C LEU A 82 -7.54 -14.70 5.44
N GLY A 83 -8.71 -14.44 4.90
CA GLY A 83 -9.27 -13.09 4.81
C GLY A 83 -9.48 -12.43 6.19
N ASP A 84 -9.88 -13.20 7.21
CA ASP A 84 -10.00 -12.71 8.59
C ASP A 84 -8.63 -12.33 9.17
N VAL A 85 -7.61 -13.16 8.94
CA VAL A 85 -6.22 -12.86 9.36
C VAL A 85 -5.69 -11.58 8.72
N VAL A 86 -5.89 -11.41 7.40
CA VAL A 86 -5.43 -10.21 6.67
C VAL A 86 -6.12 -8.96 7.21
N ARG A 87 -7.45 -8.98 7.34
CA ARG A 87 -8.21 -7.83 7.89
C ARG A 87 -7.78 -7.48 9.31
N HIS A 88 -7.56 -8.48 10.16
CA HIS A 88 -7.09 -8.26 11.52
C HIS A 88 -5.68 -7.63 11.52
N SER A 89 -4.76 -8.22 10.77
CA SER A 89 -3.39 -7.72 10.65
C SER A 89 -3.35 -6.27 10.15
N ASP A 90 -4.06 -5.96 9.07
CA ASP A 90 -4.11 -4.62 8.50
C ASP A 90 -4.73 -3.59 9.45
N SER A 91 -5.71 -3.98 10.25
CA SER A 91 -6.31 -3.09 11.26
C SER A 91 -5.34 -2.72 12.38
N VAL A 92 -4.37 -3.58 12.66
CA VAL A 92 -3.33 -3.37 13.69
C VAL A 92 -2.14 -2.60 13.13
N THR A 93 -1.70 -2.96 11.90
CA THR A 93 -0.46 -2.43 11.32
C THR A 93 -0.67 -1.21 10.42
N GLY A 94 -1.89 -0.98 9.93
CA GLY A 94 -2.19 0.04 8.91
C GLY A 94 -2.05 -0.47 7.47
N GLY A 95 -1.79 -1.76 7.27
CA GLY A 95 -1.67 -2.40 5.97
C GLY A 95 -0.60 -1.76 5.08
N PRO A 96 -0.86 -1.60 3.77
CA PRO A 96 0.11 -1.00 2.84
C PRO A 96 0.53 0.43 3.18
N GLY A 97 -0.26 1.16 3.98
CA GLY A 97 0.07 2.51 4.44
C GLY A 97 1.15 2.55 5.51
N ALA A 98 1.44 1.43 6.18
CA ALA A 98 2.42 1.36 7.28
C ALA A 98 3.83 1.79 6.87
N ILE A 99 4.20 1.60 5.59
CA ILE A 99 5.54 1.97 5.07
C ILE A 99 5.60 3.38 4.47
N MET A 100 4.50 4.13 4.44
CA MET A 100 4.46 5.50 3.91
C MET A 100 4.96 6.51 4.95
N LEU A 101 6.21 6.38 5.37
CA LEU A 101 6.86 7.19 6.41
C LEU A 101 7.74 8.30 5.83
N ARG A 102 8.01 8.30 4.52
CA ARG A 102 8.92 9.22 3.85
C ARG A 102 8.17 10.39 3.24
N ASP A 103 8.80 11.54 3.19
CA ASP A 103 8.31 12.76 2.53
C ASP A 103 8.74 12.89 1.06
N SER A 104 9.65 11.99 0.60
CA SER A 104 10.21 11.96 -0.76
C SER A 104 10.22 10.54 -1.31
N ALA A 105 10.08 10.43 -2.64
CA ALA A 105 10.22 9.16 -3.38
C ALA A 105 11.66 8.93 -3.92
N SER A 106 12.60 9.86 -3.68
CA SER A 106 14.01 9.71 -4.10
C SER A 106 14.70 8.56 -3.36
N THR A 107 15.87 8.14 -3.86
CA THR A 107 16.72 7.20 -3.13
C THR A 107 17.05 7.75 -1.75
N MET A 108 16.98 6.88 -0.74
CA MET A 108 17.19 7.24 0.65
C MET A 108 18.67 7.50 0.92
N ASP A 109 18.96 8.59 1.64
CA ASP A 109 20.32 8.91 2.07
C ASP A 109 20.87 7.76 2.95
N PRO A 110 22.15 7.40 2.83
CA PRO A 110 22.79 6.40 3.71
C PRO A 110 22.63 6.70 5.20
N ASP A 111 22.59 7.97 5.57
CA ASP A 111 22.50 8.43 6.96
C ASP A 111 21.06 8.75 7.41
N ASP A 112 20.05 8.47 6.56
CA ASP A 112 18.63 8.68 6.89
C ASP A 112 18.24 7.85 8.12
N PRO A 113 17.65 8.47 9.17
CA PRO A 113 17.27 7.77 10.40
C PRO A 113 16.21 6.68 10.19
N LEU A 114 15.43 6.72 9.11
CA LEU A 114 14.47 5.68 8.75
C LEU A 114 15.12 4.51 8.00
N ARG A 115 16.30 4.67 7.43
CA ARG A 115 16.96 3.65 6.60
C ARG A 115 17.05 2.27 7.26
N PRO A 116 17.41 2.12 8.55
CA PRO A 116 17.45 0.80 9.19
C PRO A 116 16.09 0.08 9.19
N ILE A 117 14.98 0.82 9.32
CA ILE A 117 13.63 0.27 9.28
C ILE A 117 13.33 -0.25 7.87
N PHE A 118 13.66 0.52 6.85
CA PHE A 118 13.41 0.15 5.44
C PHE A 118 14.30 -1.01 4.99
N GLU A 119 15.58 -1.03 5.39
CA GLU A 119 16.50 -2.15 5.14
C GLU A 119 15.99 -3.45 5.79
N HIS A 120 15.53 -3.37 7.03
CA HIS A 120 14.95 -4.52 7.73
C HIS A 120 13.68 -5.01 7.01
N SER A 121 12.78 -4.10 6.65
CA SER A 121 11.56 -4.42 5.92
C SER A 121 11.84 -5.04 4.56
N ALA A 122 12.84 -4.53 3.82
CA ALA A 122 13.26 -5.09 2.54
C ALA A 122 13.79 -6.52 2.70
N THR A 123 14.63 -6.75 3.71
CA THR A 123 15.23 -8.07 3.98
C THR A 123 14.14 -9.11 4.31
N LEU A 124 13.21 -8.76 5.19
CA LEU A 124 12.08 -9.64 5.51
C LEU A 124 11.18 -9.88 4.29
N GLY A 125 10.86 -8.81 3.57
CA GLY A 125 9.98 -8.89 2.40
C GLY A 125 10.57 -9.74 1.28
N VAL A 126 11.86 -9.61 0.96
CA VAL A 126 12.53 -10.45 -0.04
C VAL A 126 12.48 -11.91 0.39
N LYS A 127 12.87 -12.24 1.61
CA LYS A 127 12.82 -13.60 2.15
C LYS A 127 11.41 -14.21 2.05
N ASP A 128 10.39 -13.46 2.46
CA ASP A 128 9.01 -13.95 2.47
C ASP A 128 8.47 -14.14 1.05
N LEU A 129 8.78 -13.22 0.12
CA LEU A 129 8.40 -13.35 -1.29
C LEU A 129 9.11 -14.54 -1.99
N GLU A 130 10.37 -14.83 -1.64
CA GLU A 130 11.06 -16.02 -2.13
C GLU A 130 10.36 -17.30 -1.65
N LEU A 131 9.94 -17.36 -0.39
CA LEU A 131 9.17 -18.48 0.14
C LEU A 131 7.79 -18.61 -0.52
N VAL A 132 7.14 -17.50 -0.84
CA VAL A 132 5.87 -17.51 -1.62
C VAL A 132 6.09 -18.06 -3.01
N ARG A 133 7.17 -17.66 -3.71
CA ARG A 133 7.54 -18.21 -5.02
C ARG A 133 7.75 -19.73 -4.97
N ASP A 134 8.48 -20.22 -3.98
CA ASP A 134 8.77 -21.64 -3.81
C ASP A 134 7.48 -22.43 -3.49
N LEU A 135 6.61 -21.88 -2.62
CA LEU A 135 5.30 -22.46 -2.31
C LEU A 135 4.43 -22.55 -3.57
N ALA A 136 4.34 -21.47 -4.33
CA ALA A 136 3.55 -21.40 -5.56
C ALA A 136 4.08 -22.37 -6.62
N SER A 137 5.41 -22.47 -6.78
CA SER A 137 6.04 -23.42 -7.69
C SER A 137 5.68 -24.87 -7.32
N SER A 138 5.71 -25.23 -6.04
CA SER A 138 5.34 -26.57 -5.57
C SER A 138 3.84 -26.86 -5.76
N ALA A 139 3.00 -25.84 -5.78
CA ALA A 139 1.56 -25.92 -6.02
C ALA A 139 1.16 -25.76 -7.51
N GLY A 140 2.14 -25.57 -8.41
CA GLY A 140 1.89 -25.37 -9.84
C GLY A 140 1.15 -24.08 -10.18
N THR A 141 1.33 -23.02 -9.36
CA THR A 141 0.63 -21.74 -9.50
C THR A 141 1.59 -20.65 -9.98
N GLU A 142 1.21 -19.88 -11.00
CA GLU A 142 1.98 -18.74 -11.46
C GLU A 142 1.83 -17.53 -10.53
N VAL A 143 2.93 -16.81 -10.29
CA VAL A 143 3.01 -15.68 -9.34
C VAL A 143 3.72 -14.44 -9.94
N PRO A 144 3.20 -13.89 -11.05
CA PRO A 144 3.85 -12.79 -11.75
C PRO A 144 4.00 -11.53 -10.89
N LEU A 145 3.09 -11.25 -9.96
CA LEU A 145 3.19 -10.12 -9.07
C LEU A 145 4.27 -10.31 -8.00
N THR A 146 4.41 -11.52 -7.47
CA THR A 146 5.50 -11.88 -6.56
C THR A 146 6.86 -11.70 -7.24
N GLU A 147 7.02 -12.14 -8.49
CA GLU A 147 8.26 -11.94 -9.26
C GLU A 147 8.54 -10.46 -9.52
N PHE A 148 7.51 -9.69 -9.86
CA PHE A 148 7.66 -8.24 -10.01
C PHE A 148 8.06 -7.57 -8.69
N ALA A 149 7.43 -7.97 -7.57
CA ALA A 149 7.73 -7.45 -6.25
C ALA A 149 9.17 -7.78 -5.84
N LEU A 150 9.63 -9.02 -6.02
CA LEU A 150 11.02 -9.42 -5.76
C LEU A 150 12.03 -8.54 -6.51
N ALA A 151 11.77 -8.29 -7.80
CA ALA A 151 12.64 -7.47 -8.63
C ALA A 151 12.66 -5.97 -8.25
N ARG A 152 11.67 -5.47 -7.51
CA ARG A 152 11.45 -4.04 -7.32
C ARG A 152 11.36 -3.59 -5.87
N LEU A 153 11.24 -4.50 -4.90
CA LEU A 153 10.95 -4.15 -3.51
C LEU A 153 11.96 -3.17 -2.92
N ARG A 154 13.25 -3.42 -3.09
CA ARG A 154 14.30 -2.54 -2.54
C ARG A 154 14.24 -1.14 -3.15
N ALA A 155 14.14 -1.05 -4.48
CA ALA A 155 13.99 0.24 -5.16
C ALA A 155 12.69 0.95 -4.79
N ALA A 156 11.57 0.21 -4.66
CA ALA A 156 10.29 0.77 -4.22
C ALA A 156 10.35 1.34 -2.79
N LEU A 157 11.19 0.78 -1.95
CA LEU A 157 11.46 1.28 -0.59
C LEU A 157 12.50 2.42 -0.55
N GLY A 158 13.01 2.85 -1.72
CA GLY A 158 14.03 3.90 -1.82
C GLY A 158 15.45 3.45 -1.46
N LEU A 159 15.67 2.15 -1.38
CA LEU A 159 16.98 1.54 -1.19
C LEU A 159 17.64 1.28 -2.54
N GLU A 160 18.95 1.36 -2.61
CA GLU A 160 19.66 0.97 -3.82
C GLU A 160 19.47 -0.52 -4.09
N ASP A 161 19.31 -0.90 -5.36
CA ASP A 161 19.31 -2.29 -5.75
C ASP A 161 20.67 -2.90 -5.39
N GLN A 162 20.69 -4.01 -4.66
CA GLN A 162 21.93 -4.78 -4.54
C GLN A 162 22.31 -5.25 -5.95
N PRO A 163 23.57 -5.03 -6.39
CA PRO A 163 24.02 -5.64 -7.62
C PRO A 163 23.76 -7.15 -7.50
N ALA A 164 23.14 -7.75 -8.53
CA ALA A 164 22.92 -9.17 -8.56
C ALA A 164 24.21 -9.88 -8.14
N SER A 165 24.18 -10.66 -7.05
CA SER A 165 25.31 -11.44 -6.59
C SER A 165 25.68 -12.38 -7.73
N GLY A 166 26.75 -12.01 -8.46
CA GLY A 166 27.28 -12.83 -9.55
C GLY A 166 27.63 -14.21 -9.02
N THR A 167 26.98 -15.19 -9.57
CA THR A 167 27.38 -16.60 -9.49
C THR A 167 28.64 -16.86 -10.27
#